data_f5e3dda1b2970c2a5ede947ed22d504b
#
_entry.id   f5e3dda1b2970c2a5ede947ed22d504b
#
_cell.length_a   1.000
_cell.length_b   1.000
_cell.length_c   1.000
_cell.angle_alpha   90.00
_cell.angle_beta   90.00
_cell.angle_gamma   90.00
#
_symmetry.space_group_name_H-M   'P 1'
#
loop_
_entity.id
_entity.type
_entity.pdbx_description
1 polymer ?
#
loop_
_entity_poly.entity_id
_entity_poly.type
_entity_poly.pdbx_seq_one_letter_code
_entity_poly.pdbx_strand_id
1 'polypeptide(L)'
;CFSGHKIYGPMGIGVLYGRKMYLEEMAPYLYGGDMVVKGDRGEVSYKKSPSKYEAGTQDIAGALGLEAALLYLNSRGFEEMIQYEAELGAYLRERLEAVKGVHVIGEPAVRQPLSGRSEPQPQSGGSVPQPQSAGSVSPIALFETDKLGAYDIGVLLANSGIAVRSGSHCAYPLMKRMGKESLCRVSLSFYNTKQEIEYMAERLERICGRGS
;
A
#
# COMPACT_ATOMS: atom_id res chain seq x y z
N CYS A 1 7.52 7.03 3.76
CA CYS A 1 6.55 7.90 3.06
C CYS A 1 5.35 7.10 2.58
N PHE A 2 4.23 7.75 2.42
CA PHE A 2 3.02 7.15 1.86
C PHE A 2 2.14 8.19 1.15
N SER A 3 1.28 7.70 0.27
CA SER A 3 0.28 8.53 -0.42
C SER A 3 -1.06 8.43 0.30
N GLY A 4 -1.74 9.56 0.51
CA GLY A 4 -3.02 9.62 1.22
C GLY A 4 -4.09 8.71 0.63
N HIS A 5 -4.21 8.67 -0.71
CA HIS A 5 -5.19 7.82 -1.40
C HIS A 5 -5.00 6.30 -1.22
N LYS A 6 -3.87 5.85 -0.67
CA LYS A 6 -3.63 4.43 -0.35
C LYS A 6 -4.06 4.04 1.06
N ILE A 7 -4.49 5.01 1.84
CA ILE A 7 -5.04 4.85 3.20
C ILE A 7 -6.37 5.60 3.35
N TYR A 8 -7.20 5.54 2.30
CA TYR A 8 -8.55 6.11 2.24
C TYR A 8 -8.64 7.63 2.28
N GLY A 9 -7.51 8.34 2.24
CA GLY A 9 -7.44 9.79 2.12
C GLY A 9 -7.60 10.27 0.67
N PRO A 10 -7.64 11.59 0.45
CA PRO A 10 -7.77 12.16 -0.88
C PRO A 10 -6.51 11.93 -1.74
N MET A 11 -6.69 12.03 -3.06
CA MET A 11 -5.57 12.11 -4.01
C MET A 11 -4.87 13.46 -3.88
N GLY A 12 -3.61 13.51 -4.28
CA GLY A 12 -2.82 14.76 -4.33
C GLY A 12 -2.04 15.04 -3.05
N ILE A 13 -2.33 14.34 -1.95
CA ILE A 13 -1.60 14.49 -0.69
C ILE A 13 -0.87 13.22 -0.29
N GLY A 14 0.25 13.39 0.40
CA GLY A 14 1.04 12.31 0.99
C GLY A 14 1.87 12.79 2.17
N VAL A 15 2.51 11.87 2.85
CA VAL A 15 3.32 12.16 4.03
C VAL A 15 4.74 11.63 3.86
N LEU A 16 5.71 12.47 4.17
CA LEU A 16 7.09 12.10 4.40
C LEU A 16 7.41 12.26 5.88
N TYR A 17 7.65 11.16 6.57
CA TYR A 17 8.23 11.17 7.91
C TYR A 17 9.75 11.03 7.82
N GLY A 18 10.47 11.83 8.58
CA GLY A 18 11.92 11.77 8.68
C GLY A 18 12.43 12.18 10.05
N ARG A 19 13.59 11.66 10.44
CA ARG A 19 14.29 12.13 11.66
C ARG A 19 14.67 13.61 11.47
N LYS A 20 14.41 14.43 12.46
CA LYS A 20 14.60 15.88 12.40
C LYS A 20 16.01 16.26 11.91
N MET A 21 17.04 15.56 12.39
CA MET A 21 18.44 15.83 11.99
C MET A 21 18.63 15.75 10.47
N TYR A 22 18.08 14.72 9.81
CA TYR A 22 18.18 14.58 8.34
C TYR A 22 17.33 15.62 7.61
N LEU A 23 16.14 15.91 8.12
CA LEU A 23 15.27 16.93 7.53
C LEU A 23 15.91 18.33 7.64
N GLU A 24 16.68 18.62 8.69
CA GLU A 24 17.39 19.89 8.79
C GLU A 24 18.61 20.00 7.83
N GLU A 25 19.29 18.89 7.56
CA GLU A 25 20.43 18.84 6.63
C GLU A 25 20.01 18.86 5.16
N MET A 26 18.88 18.22 4.81
CA MET A 26 18.41 18.14 3.43
C MET A 26 18.04 19.51 2.89
N ALA A 27 18.41 19.78 1.64
CA ALA A 27 17.94 20.96 0.92
C ALA A 27 16.43 20.90 0.65
N PRO A 28 15.74 22.04 0.55
CA PRO A 28 14.37 22.06 0.07
C PRO A 28 14.25 21.46 -1.34
N TYR A 29 13.18 20.72 -1.59
CA TYR A 29 12.89 20.16 -2.91
C TYR A 29 12.19 21.14 -3.84
N LEU A 30 11.30 21.96 -3.29
CA LEU A 30 10.59 23.03 -3.98
C LEU A 30 10.94 24.36 -3.33
N TYR A 31 10.82 25.44 -4.11
CA TYR A 31 11.09 26.78 -3.65
C TYR A 31 9.86 27.67 -3.93
N GLY A 32 9.47 28.50 -2.96
CA GLY A 32 8.29 29.34 -3.07
C GLY A 32 8.11 30.28 -1.89
N GLY A 33 6.96 30.89 -1.81
CA GLY A 33 6.60 31.81 -0.72
C GLY A 33 6.60 31.12 0.63
N ASP A 34 6.75 31.90 1.68
CA ASP A 34 6.62 31.54 3.10
C ASP A 34 7.69 30.61 3.70
N MET A 35 8.56 30.02 2.91
CA MET A 35 9.63 29.14 3.40
C MET A 35 10.95 29.86 3.69
N VAL A 36 11.10 31.12 3.29
CA VAL A 36 12.33 31.92 3.39
C VAL A 36 12.28 32.81 4.64
N VAL A 37 13.37 32.83 5.41
CA VAL A 37 13.55 33.76 6.55
C VAL A 37 14.23 35.05 6.08
N LYS A 38 15.32 34.90 5.30
CA LYS A 38 16.09 36.03 4.76
C LYS A 38 16.62 35.65 3.38
N GLY A 39 16.49 36.57 2.42
CA GLY A 39 17.07 36.44 1.10
C GLY A 39 17.69 37.76 0.66
N ASP A 40 18.94 37.70 0.20
CA ASP A 40 19.62 38.77 -0.49
C ASP A 40 20.38 38.16 -1.69
N ARG A 41 20.93 39.00 -2.56
CA ARG A 41 21.68 38.54 -3.75
C ARG A 41 22.84 37.63 -3.36
N GLY A 42 22.60 36.30 -3.43
CA GLY A 42 23.59 35.26 -3.22
C GLY A 42 23.41 34.40 -1.97
N GLU A 43 22.66 34.83 -0.95
CA GLU A 43 22.42 34.03 0.25
C GLU A 43 20.92 33.98 0.58
N VAL A 44 20.37 32.77 0.63
CA VAL A 44 18.99 32.53 1.03
C VAL A 44 19.00 31.62 2.27
N SER A 45 18.37 32.06 3.34
CA SER A 45 18.15 31.24 4.53
C SER A 45 16.69 30.82 4.62
N TYR A 46 16.49 29.55 4.90
CA TYR A 46 15.17 28.94 4.97
C TYR A 46 14.70 28.80 6.41
N LYS A 47 13.39 28.72 6.60
CA LYS A 47 12.78 28.31 7.86
C LYS A 47 13.28 26.91 8.25
N LYS A 48 13.06 26.50 9.50
CA LYS A 48 13.32 25.14 9.95
C LYS A 48 12.25 24.17 9.44
N SER A 49 12.56 22.87 9.44
CA SER A 49 11.57 21.82 9.19
C SER A 49 10.41 21.92 10.21
N PRO A 50 9.13 21.72 9.78
CA PRO A 50 8.70 21.32 8.43
C PRO A 50 8.61 22.46 7.43
N SER A 51 8.48 23.74 7.84
CA SER A 51 8.16 24.89 6.99
C SER A 51 9.18 25.16 5.87
N LYS A 52 10.42 24.69 5.98
CA LYS A 52 11.38 24.77 4.88
C LYS A 52 11.01 23.92 3.66
N TYR A 53 10.05 23.01 3.78
CA TYR A 53 9.54 22.16 2.69
C TYR A 53 8.17 22.59 2.19
N GLU A 54 7.59 23.64 2.78
CA GLU A 54 6.26 24.16 2.47
C GLU A 54 6.40 25.38 1.54
N ALA A 55 6.58 25.13 0.25
CA ALA A 55 6.77 26.17 -0.75
C ALA A 55 5.42 26.70 -1.26
N GLY A 56 5.06 27.91 -0.85
CA GLY A 56 3.78 28.56 -1.21
C GLY A 56 2.59 28.03 -0.40
N THR A 57 1.38 28.33 -0.87
CA THR A 57 0.14 27.86 -0.22
C THR A 57 0.01 26.36 -0.35
N GLN A 58 -0.14 25.67 0.77
CA GLN A 58 -0.22 24.22 0.84
C GLN A 58 -1.64 23.71 0.53
N ASP A 59 -1.76 22.43 0.19
CA ASP A 59 -3.05 21.75 0.00
C ASP A 59 -3.75 21.50 1.35
N ILE A 60 -4.40 22.54 1.87
CA ILE A 60 -5.12 22.51 3.15
C ILE A 60 -6.30 21.54 3.08
N ALA A 61 -7.02 21.52 1.95
CA ALA A 61 -8.16 20.62 1.78
C ALA A 61 -7.74 19.15 1.81
N GLY A 62 -6.65 18.82 1.12
CA GLY A 62 -6.05 17.49 1.16
C GLY A 62 -5.57 17.09 2.55
N ALA A 63 -4.97 18.02 3.30
CA ALA A 63 -4.51 17.76 4.66
C ALA A 63 -5.68 17.44 5.61
N LEU A 64 -6.75 18.23 5.58
CA LEU A 64 -7.96 17.99 6.38
C LEU A 64 -8.66 16.68 5.97
N GLY A 65 -8.71 16.39 4.67
CA GLY A 65 -9.26 15.11 4.18
C GLY A 65 -8.44 13.90 4.63
N LEU A 66 -7.10 14.02 4.67
CA LEU A 66 -6.23 12.98 5.19
C LEU A 66 -6.39 12.80 6.70
N GLU A 67 -6.51 13.90 7.45
CA GLU A 67 -6.81 13.85 8.89
C GLU A 67 -8.11 13.09 9.16
N ALA A 68 -9.19 13.41 8.44
CA ALA A 68 -10.47 12.72 8.56
C ALA A 68 -10.35 11.21 8.30
N ALA A 69 -9.58 10.81 7.27
CA ALA A 69 -9.32 9.40 6.98
C ALA A 69 -8.56 8.71 8.13
N LEU A 70 -7.53 9.35 8.67
CA LEU A 70 -6.76 8.80 9.79
C LEU A 70 -7.59 8.67 11.07
N LEU A 71 -8.42 9.67 11.38
CA LEU A 71 -9.36 9.61 12.51
C LEU A 71 -10.37 8.48 12.35
N TYR A 72 -10.90 8.30 11.12
CA TYR A 72 -11.80 7.19 10.82
C TYR A 72 -11.14 5.83 11.04
N LEU A 73 -9.93 5.60 10.49
CA LEU A 73 -9.19 4.37 10.69
C LEU A 73 -8.91 4.09 12.17
N ASN A 74 -8.47 5.12 12.90
CA ASN A 74 -8.19 5.00 14.34
C ASN A 74 -9.46 4.65 15.14
N SER A 75 -10.63 5.19 14.74
CA SER A 75 -11.91 4.90 15.41
C SER A 75 -12.42 3.46 15.18
N ARG A 76 -11.90 2.76 14.19
CA ARG A 76 -12.29 1.38 13.84
C ARG A 76 -11.49 0.29 14.56
N GLY A 77 -10.43 0.68 15.25
CA GLY A 77 -9.49 -0.28 15.84
C GLY A 77 -8.49 -0.79 14.80
N PHE A 78 -7.30 -0.23 14.81
CA PHE A 78 -6.29 -0.50 13.79
C PHE A 78 -5.78 -1.95 13.84
N GLU A 79 -5.66 -2.50 15.03
CA GLU A 79 -5.19 -3.87 15.24
C GLU A 79 -6.21 -4.91 14.78
N GLU A 80 -7.49 -4.69 15.08
CA GLU A 80 -8.60 -5.55 14.66
C GLU A 80 -8.73 -5.55 13.13
N MET A 81 -8.57 -4.40 12.48
CA MET A 81 -8.56 -4.32 11.01
C MET A 81 -7.40 -5.12 10.42
N ILE A 82 -6.19 -4.98 10.96
CA ILE A 82 -5.00 -5.73 10.48
C ILE A 82 -5.20 -7.23 10.65
N GLN A 83 -5.74 -7.67 11.77
CA GLN A 83 -6.03 -9.08 12.02
C GLN A 83 -7.07 -9.61 11.04
N TYR A 84 -8.16 -8.90 10.84
CA TYR A 84 -9.20 -9.29 9.91
C TYR A 84 -8.69 -9.34 8.45
N GLU A 85 -7.92 -8.35 8.03
CA GLU A 85 -7.26 -8.35 6.70
C GLU A 85 -6.31 -9.54 6.53
N ALA A 86 -5.60 -9.95 7.60
CA ALA A 86 -4.74 -11.13 7.56
C ALA A 86 -5.54 -12.43 7.40
N GLU A 87 -6.68 -12.55 8.09
CA GLU A 87 -7.60 -13.68 7.94
C GLU A 87 -8.19 -13.76 6.53
N LEU A 88 -8.61 -12.61 5.98
CA LEU A 88 -9.09 -12.53 4.59
C LEU A 88 -7.99 -12.88 3.59
N GLY A 89 -6.74 -12.43 3.82
CA GLY A 89 -5.61 -12.75 2.97
C GLY A 89 -5.25 -14.24 2.95
N ALA A 90 -5.30 -14.90 4.10
CA ALA A 90 -5.09 -16.33 4.19
C ALA A 90 -6.21 -17.10 3.46
N TYR A 91 -7.47 -16.70 3.68
CA TYR A 91 -8.61 -17.29 3.02
C TYR A 91 -8.61 -17.08 1.50
N LEU A 92 -8.26 -15.88 1.04
CA LEU A 92 -8.09 -15.58 -0.39
C LEU A 92 -7.08 -16.53 -1.03
N ARG A 93 -5.95 -16.72 -0.39
CA ARG A 93 -4.90 -17.60 -0.91
C ARG A 93 -5.37 -19.04 -1.02
N GLU A 94 -5.96 -19.58 0.05
CA GLU A 94 -6.56 -20.91 0.08
C GLU A 94 -7.55 -21.11 -1.08
N ARG A 95 -8.46 -20.13 -1.28
CA ARG A 95 -9.47 -20.23 -2.34
C ARG A 95 -8.88 -20.13 -3.75
N LEU A 96 -7.86 -19.30 -3.96
CA LEU A 96 -7.17 -19.21 -5.25
C LEU A 96 -6.40 -20.50 -5.57
N GLU A 97 -5.71 -21.08 -4.59
CA GLU A 97 -4.95 -22.32 -4.76
C GLU A 97 -5.86 -23.55 -5.02
N ALA A 98 -7.10 -23.49 -4.58
CA ALA A 98 -8.10 -24.53 -4.84
C ALA A 98 -8.65 -24.49 -6.29
N VAL A 99 -8.52 -23.38 -7.00
CA VAL A 99 -9.02 -23.25 -8.38
C VAL A 99 -8.04 -23.92 -9.35
N LYS A 100 -8.51 -24.94 -10.07
CA LYS A 100 -7.70 -25.67 -11.05
C LYS A 100 -7.21 -24.73 -12.17
N GLY A 101 -5.91 -24.73 -12.42
CA GLY A 101 -5.26 -23.91 -13.44
C GLY A 101 -5.00 -22.47 -13.00
N VAL A 102 -5.12 -22.16 -11.72
CA VAL A 102 -4.68 -20.91 -11.09
C VAL A 102 -3.41 -21.18 -10.28
N HIS A 103 -2.40 -20.35 -10.43
CA HIS A 103 -1.13 -20.45 -9.72
C HIS A 103 -0.87 -19.18 -8.94
N VAL A 104 -0.89 -19.27 -7.62
CA VAL A 104 -0.59 -18.17 -6.73
C VAL A 104 0.91 -17.94 -6.70
N ILE A 105 1.34 -16.70 -6.86
CA ILE A 105 2.75 -16.33 -6.96
C ILE A 105 3.28 -15.89 -5.59
N GLY A 106 4.42 -16.46 -5.21
CA GLY A 106 5.14 -16.12 -3.97
C GLY A 106 4.56 -16.82 -2.75
N GLU A 107 5.40 -16.91 -1.72
CA GLU A 107 5.01 -17.37 -0.39
C GLU A 107 4.11 -16.34 0.30
N PRO A 108 3.27 -16.77 1.26
CA PRO A 108 2.53 -15.83 2.08
C PRO A 108 3.49 -14.81 2.69
N ALA A 109 3.32 -13.54 2.35
CA ALA A 109 4.13 -12.49 2.94
C ALA A 109 3.75 -12.37 4.42
N VAL A 110 4.49 -13.07 5.26
CA VAL A 110 4.41 -12.93 6.71
C VAL A 110 5.08 -11.60 7.04
N ARG A 111 4.34 -10.65 7.58
CA ARG A 111 4.92 -9.42 8.13
C ARG A 111 5.87 -9.83 9.25
N GLN A 112 7.16 -9.79 8.98
CA GLN A 112 8.14 -9.93 10.04
C GLN A 112 8.06 -8.69 10.93
N PRO A 113 8.05 -8.85 12.26
CA PRO A 113 8.23 -7.72 13.17
C PRO A 113 9.51 -6.99 12.77
N LEU A 114 9.51 -5.67 12.79
CA LEU A 114 10.70 -4.85 12.56
C LEU A 114 11.79 -5.02 13.64
N SER A 115 11.61 -5.98 14.56
CA SER A 115 12.51 -6.38 15.63
C SER A 115 13.69 -7.19 15.09
N GLY A 116 14.59 -6.59 14.35
CA GLY A 116 15.81 -7.29 13.87
C GLY A 116 16.85 -6.36 13.25
N ARG A 117 16.54 -5.11 13.08
CA ARG A 117 17.55 -4.09 12.79
C ARG A 117 17.93 -3.43 14.11
N SER A 118 19.17 -3.63 14.54
CA SER A 118 19.78 -2.86 15.63
C SER A 118 19.75 -1.37 15.27
N GLU A 119 18.64 -0.71 15.58
CA GLU A 119 18.59 0.75 15.51
C GLU A 119 19.40 1.31 16.68
N PRO A 120 20.22 2.35 16.45
CA PRO A 120 20.77 3.11 17.57
C PRO A 120 19.58 3.62 18.40
N GLN A 121 19.53 3.26 19.68
CA GLN A 121 18.47 3.66 20.59
C GLN A 121 18.33 5.19 20.62
N PRO A 122 17.13 5.75 20.39
CA PRO A 122 16.93 7.16 20.63
C PRO A 122 16.98 7.42 22.13
N GLN A 123 17.91 8.24 22.56
CA GLN A 123 17.86 8.81 23.89
C GLN A 123 16.66 9.76 23.93
N SER A 124 15.74 9.49 24.86
CA SER A 124 14.58 10.30 25.29
C SER A 124 13.51 10.66 24.24
N GLY A 125 12.36 10.06 24.37
CA GLY A 125 11.09 10.50 23.76
C GLY A 125 10.17 9.34 23.44
N GLY A 126 9.08 9.20 24.16
CA GLY A 126 7.92 8.36 24.03
C GLY A 126 8.00 7.16 23.06
N SER A 127 7.98 5.97 23.61
CA SER A 127 7.83 4.74 22.85
C SER A 127 6.46 4.74 22.16
N VAL A 128 6.45 4.85 20.82
CA VAL A 128 5.28 4.48 20.03
C VAL A 128 5.12 2.96 20.19
N PRO A 129 3.97 2.45 20.66
CA PRO A 129 3.74 1.01 20.73
C PRO A 129 3.93 0.42 19.33
N GLN A 130 4.90 -0.46 19.17
CA GLN A 130 5.02 -1.23 17.94
C GLN A 130 3.94 -2.32 17.98
N PRO A 131 3.10 -2.45 16.94
CA PRO A 131 2.14 -3.54 16.89
C PRO A 131 2.91 -4.86 16.91
N GLN A 132 2.73 -5.63 17.98
CA GLN A 132 3.26 -6.99 18.12
C GLN A 132 2.38 -7.96 17.31
N SER A 133 2.31 -7.80 16.00
CA SER A 133 1.64 -8.77 15.15
C SER A 133 2.67 -9.75 14.62
N ALA A 134 2.84 -10.85 15.32
CA ALA A 134 3.52 -12.02 14.78
C ALA A 134 2.78 -12.44 13.50
N GLY A 135 3.48 -12.38 12.37
CA GLY A 135 3.13 -13.16 11.19
C GLY A 135 1.78 -12.89 10.51
N SER A 136 1.37 -11.63 10.33
CA SER A 136 0.13 -11.38 9.57
C SER A 136 0.33 -11.59 8.06
N VAL A 137 -0.54 -12.39 7.45
CA VAL A 137 -0.57 -12.61 6.00
C VAL A 137 -1.04 -11.34 5.29
N SER A 138 -0.41 -11.01 4.17
CA SER A 138 -0.85 -9.85 3.36
C SER A 138 -2.23 -10.09 2.74
N PRO A 139 -3.14 -9.09 2.78
CA PRO A 139 -4.44 -9.17 2.12
C PRO A 139 -4.33 -8.98 0.59
N ILE A 140 -3.15 -9.19 0.03
CA ILE A 140 -2.84 -9.05 -1.40
C ILE A 140 -2.31 -10.38 -1.92
N ALA A 141 -2.91 -10.89 -3.00
CA ALA A 141 -2.42 -12.06 -3.71
C ALA A 141 -2.14 -11.74 -5.19
N LEU A 142 -1.05 -12.31 -5.69
CA LEU A 142 -0.72 -12.33 -7.11
C LEU A 142 -0.97 -13.72 -7.66
N PHE A 143 -1.54 -13.81 -8.86
CA PHE A 143 -1.74 -15.09 -9.51
C PHE A 143 -1.64 -14.98 -11.03
N GLU A 144 -1.43 -16.12 -11.67
CA GLU A 144 -1.54 -16.36 -13.10
C GLU A 144 -2.40 -17.58 -13.39
N THR A 145 -2.74 -17.81 -14.66
CA THR A 145 -3.52 -18.98 -15.07
C THR A 145 -2.82 -19.71 -16.23
N ASP A 146 -3.11 -21.01 -16.39
CA ASP A 146 -2.50 -21.85 -17.43
C ASP A 146 -2.77 -21.39 -18.87
N LYS A 147 -3.98 -20.88 -19.11
CA LYS A 147 -4.51 -20.70 -20.48
C LYS A 147 -4.73 -19.25 -20.88
N LEU A 148 -4.95 -18.37 -19.93
CA LEU A 148 -5.34 -16.98 -20.19
C LEU A 148 -4.32 -16.02 -19.61
N GLY A 149 -4.03 -14.97 -20.36
CA GLY A 149 -3.17 -13.88 -19.90
C GLY A 149 -3.84 -13.06 -18.79
N ALA A 150 -3.02 -12.36 -18.00
CA ALA A 150 -3.51 -11.56 -16.88
C ALA A 150 -4.55 -10.50 -17.29
N TYR A 151 -4.40 -9.90 -18.48
CA TYR A 151 -5.34 -8.91 -18.99
C TYR A 151 -6.69 -9.53 -19.36
N ASP A 152 -6.71 -10.71 -19.98
CA ASP A 152 -7.94 -11.40 -20.33
C ASP A 152 -8.72 -11.81 -19.09
N ILE A 153 -8.03 -12.34 -18.07
CA ILE A 153 -8.62 -12.65 -16.76
C ILE A 153 -9.21 -11.40 -16.13
N GLY A 154 -8.48 -10.27 -16.16
CA GLY A 154 -8.97 -9.00 -15.62
C GLY A 154 -10.26 -8.54 -16.29
N VAL A 155 -10.36 -8.63 -17.60
CA VAL A 155 -11.57 -8.28 -18.38
C VAL A 155 -12.72 -9.23 -18.04
N LEU A 156 -12.47 -10.54 -18.00
CA LEU A 156 -13.51 -11.54 -17.71
C LEU A 156 -14.07 -11.41 -16.28
N LEU A 157 -13.20 -11.11 -15.31
CA LEU A 157 -13.62 -10.83 -13.93
C LEU A 157 -14.39 -9.50 -13.85
N ALA A 158 -13.96 -8.45 -14.56
CA ALA A 158 -14.66 -7.17 -14.60
C ALA A 158 -16.07 -7.31 -15.17
N ASN A 159 -16.29 -8.16 -16.18
CA ASN A 159 -17.61 -8.49 -16.71
C ASN A 159 -18.54 -9.20 -15.68
N SER A 160 -17.93 -9.72 -14.61
CA SER A 160 -18.66 -10.30 -13.47
C SER A 160 -18.75 -9.33 -12.27
N GLY A 161 -18.38 -8.06 -12.44
CA GLY A 161 -18.39 -7.05 -11.38
C GLY A 161 -17.23 -7.16 -10.40
N ILE A 162 -16.16 -7.90 -10.76
CA ILE A 162 -14.99 -8.11 -9.89
C ILE A 162 -13.82 -7.30 -10.42
N ALA A 163 -13.37 -6.31 -9.64
CA ALA A 163 -12.24 -5.47 -9.97
C ALA A 163 -10.93 -6.07 -9.47
N VAL A 164 -10.04 -6.42 -10.40
CA VAL A 164 -8.66 -6.84 -10.11
C VAL A 164 -7.68 -5.96 -10.89
N ARG A 165 -6.44 -5.94 -10.48
CA ARG A 165 -5.40 -5.25 -11.25
C ARG A 165 -4.60 -6.26 -12.07
N SER A 166 -4.47 -6.02 -13.38
CA SER A 166 -3.64 -6.79 -14.30
C SER A 166 -2.44 -6.00 -14.78
N GLY A 167 -1.31 -6.64 -14.99
CA GLY A 167 -0.10 -6.04 -15.56
C GLY A 167 1.15 -6.20 -14.71
N SER A 168 2.11 -5.30 -14.90
CA SER A 168 3.43 -5.31 -14.24
C SER A 168 3.43 -4.72 -12.81
N HIS A 169 2.31 -4.19 -12.35
CA HIS A 169 2.12 -3.60 -11.00
C HIS A 169 3.09 -2.46 -10.65
N CYS A 170 3.64 -1.75 -11.65
CA CYS A 170 4.70 -0.75 -11.49
C CYS A 170 5.97 -1.32 -10.83
N ALA A 171 6.25 -2.62 -11.02
CA ALA A 171 7.33 -3.36 -10.39
C ALA A 171 8.19 -4.09 -11.45
N TYR A 172 8.55 -3.41 -12.54
CA TYR A 172 9.28 -3.99 -13.68
C TYR A 172 10.54 -4.79 -13.29
N PRO A 173 11.43 -4.31 -12.39
CA PRO A 173 12.61 -5.08 -11.99
C PRO A 173 12.25 -6.41 -11.32
N LEU A 174 11.22 -6.41 -10.48
CA LEU A 174 10.72 -7.62 -9.81
C LEU A 174 10.10 -8.59 -10.82
N MET A 175 9.23 -8.09 -11.70
CA MET A 175 8.59 -8.91 -12.75
C MET A 175 9.63 -9.56 -13.66
N LYS A 176 10.65 -8.80 -14.10
CA LYS A 176 11.76 -9.33 -14.90
C LYS A 176 12.55 -10.41 -14.15
N ARG A 177 12.83 -10.21 -12.85
CA ARG A 177 13.51 -11.22 -12.02
C ARG A 177 12.71 -12.50 -11.89
N MET A 178 11.39 -12.41 -11.85
CA MET A 178 10.47 -13.55 -11.78
C MET A 178 10.21 -14.20 -13.16
N GLY A 179 10.73 -13.64 -14.26
CA GLY A 179 10.46 -14.12 -15.61
C GLY A 179 9.01 -13.92 -16.05
N LYS A 180 8.31 -12.89 -15.49
CA LYS A 180 6.90 -12.60 -15.75
C LYS A 180 6.74 -11.23 -16.43
N GLU A 181 5.82 -11.13 -17.37
CA GLU A 181 5.48 -9.85 -18.02
C GLU A 181 4.27 -9.19 -17.32
N SER A 182 3.29 -10.00 -16.96
CA SER A 182 2.06 -9.53 -16.31
C SER A 182 1.50 -10.60 -15.37
N LEU A 183 0.84 -10.13 -14.31
CA LEU A 183 0.13 -10.97 -13.33
C LEU A 183 -1.21 -10.33 -13.00
N CYS A 184 -2.15 -11.11 -12.49
CA CYS A 184 -3.33 -10.61 -11.81
C CYS A 184 -3.05 -10.38 -10.34
N ARG A 185 -3.57 -9.26 -9.79
CA ARG A 185 -3.48 -8.91 -8.38
C ARG A 185 -4.86 -8.69 -7.78
N VAL A 186 -5.18 -9.47 -6.78
CA VAL A 186 -6.31 -9.23 -5.88
C VAL A 186 -5.81 -8.45 -4.67
N SER A 187 -6.54 -7.43 -4.26
CA SER A 187 -6.24 -6.65 -3.06
C SER A 187 -7.53 -6.54 -2.25
N LEU A 188 -7.47 -6.98 -1.02
CA LEU A 188 -8.58 -6.92 -0.06
C LEU A 188 -8.32 -5.85 0.99
N SER A 189 -9.37 -5.43 1.65
CA SER A 189 -9.31 -4.54 2.79
C SER A 189 -10.36 -4.90 3.82
N PHE A 190 -10.34 -4.22 4.96
CA PHE A 190 -11.21 -4.48 6.11
C PHE A 190 -12.73 -4.42 5.80
N TYR A 191 -13.13 -3.87 4.68
CA TYR A 191 -14.54 -3.84 4.23
C TYR A 191 -14.93 -4.98 3.30
N ASN A 192 -13.97 -5.83 2.85
CA ASN A 192 -14.26 -6.99 2.05
C ASN A 192 -14.74 -8.17 2.91
N THR A 193 -15.42 -9.13 2.27
CA THR A 193 -16.03 -10.27 2.94
C THR A 193 -15.54 -11.60 2.34
N LYS A 194 -15.67 -12.68 3.11
CA LYS A 194 -15.40 -14.05 2.62
C LYS A 194 -16.33 -14.43 1.46
N GLN A 195 -17.56 -13.95 1.45
CA GLN A 195 -18.52 -14.19 0.37
C GLN A 195 -18.06 -13.59 -0.96
N GLU A 196 -17.44 -12.41 -0.95
CA GLU A 196 -16.86 -11.81 -2.16
C GLU A 196 -15.69 -12.64 -2.70
N ILE A 197 -14.89 -13.22 -1.81
CA ILE A 197 -13.80 -14.13 -2.18
C ILE A 197 -14.34 -15.40 -2.81
N GLU A 198 -15.37 -16.01 -2.22
CA GLU A 198 -16.04 -17.18 -2.79
C GLU A 198 -16.61 -16.89 -4.17
N TYR A 199 -17.34 -15.79 -4.30
CA TYR A 199 -17.87 -15.37 -5.59
C TYR A 199 -16.79 -15.22 -6.65
N MET A 200 -15.66 -14.63 -6.31
CA MET A 200 -14.52 -14.50 -7.21
C MET A 200 -13.94 -15.87 -7.59
N ALA A 201 -13.72 -16.77 -6.62
CA ALA A 201 -13.21 -18.12 -6.86
C ALA A 201 -14.12 -18.92 -7.79
N GLU A 202 -15.43 -18.91 -7.57
CA GLU A 202 -16.42 -19.55 -8.47
C GLU A 202 -16.35 -18.98 -9.90
N ARG A 203 -16.16 -17.67 -10.06
CA ARG A 203 -16.00 -17.07 -11.40
C ARG A 203 -14.72 -17.51 -12.07
N LEU A 204 -13.61 -17.55 -11.33
CA LEU A 204 -12.33 -18.07 -11.83
C LEU A 204 -12.43 -19.54 -12.25
N GLU A 205 -13.09 -20.40 -11.47
CA GLU A 205 -13.35 -21.80 -11.82
C GLU A 205 -14.07 -21.93 -13.16
N ARG A 206 -15.12 -21.11 -13.37
CA ARG A 206 -15.86 -21.09 -14.64
C ARG A 206 -15.04 -20.56 -15.81
N ILE A 207 -14.20 -19.57 -15.58
CA ILE A 207 -13.32 -18.98 -16.59
C ILE A 207 -12.24 -19.97 -16.99
N CYS A 208 -11.55 -20.58 -16.04
CA CYS A 208 -10.48 -21.54 -16.28
C CYS A 208 -10.98 -22.90 -16.79
N GLY A 209 -12.20 -23.31 -16.39
CA GLY A 209 -12.82 -24.59 -16.79
C GLY A 209 -13.47 -24.59 -18.19
N ARG A 210 -13.78 -23.44 -18.79
CA ARG A 210 -14.39 -23.34 -20.13
C ARG A 210 -13.48 -23.72 -21.31
N GLY A 211 -12.31 -24.25 -21.08
CA GLY A 211 -11.34 -24.65 -22.10
C GLY A 211 -11.05 -26.15 -22.11
N SER A 212 -11.93 -27.00 -21.57
CA SER A 212 -11.86 -28.48 -21.65
C SER A 212 -12.86 -29.00 -22.63
#